data_529210706d804a6c0480dbd5d5c18b12
#
_entry.id   529210706d804a6c0480dbd5d5c18b12
#
_cell.length_a   1.000
_cell.length_b   1.000
_cell.length_c   1.000
_cell.angle_alpha   90.00
_cell.angle_beta   90.00
_cell.angle_gamma   90.00
#
_symmetry.space_group_name_H-M   'P 1'
#
loop_
_entity.id
_entity.type
_entity.pdbx_description
1 polymer ?
#
loop_
_entity_poly.entity_id
_entity_poly.type
_entity_poly.pdbx_seq_one_letter_code
_entity_poly.pdbx_strand_id
1 'polypeptide(L)'
;MIKLLFSSSLLKMGVVLLNLLIPAIIIRFYSEYDFGIYSYLLTYAIVISVLQNGITASFRNLISNLEKNDLLDYLLYSVRKITYPFLLIIFCLLLATLYVVGFDTLYGKICFFIAVSLINIYYPVVASYYDATGKTLNFVLLEIIFLLVFIAGVGILIYYKVSIYIVCILTANYRGVYAILLIMKKCVIFKQIRLKKKGGYKIFCSDDMIFIIIQLINVSNTLLFMNMFAKFYGVVAFGVFSV
;
A
#
# COMPACT_ATOMS: atom_id res chain seq x y z
N MET A 1 -0.95 2.09 29.98
CA MET A 1 -0.23 2.47 28.76
C MET A 1 0.66 1.33 28.22
N ILE A 2 1.58 0.77 29.02
CA ILE A 2 2.50 -0.31 28.61
C ILE A 2 1.78 -1.56 28.09
N LYS A 3 0.71 -2.04 28.73
CA LYS A 3 -0.09 -3.19 28.27
C LYS A 3 -0.71 -2.97 26.87
N LEU A 4 -1.17 -1.77 26.58
CA LEU A 4 -1.75 -1.40 25.27
C LEU A 4 -0.69 -1.34 24.17
N LEU A 5 0.49 -0.81 24.46
CA LEU A 5 1.63 -0.80 23.54
C LEU A 5 2.11 -2.22 23.23
N PHE A 6 2.24 -3.05 24.27
CA PHE A 6 2.67 -4.44 24.10
C PHE A 6 1.65 -5.26 23.28
N SER A 7 0.36 -5.11 23.57
CA SER A 7 -0.67 -5.83 22.82
C SER A 7 -0.76 -5.37 21.34
N SER A 8 -0.62 -4.08 21.06
CA SER A 8 -0.62 -3.58 19.68
C SER A 8 0.61 -4.04 18.88
N SER A 9 1.79 -4.12 19.54
CA SER A 9 3.02 -4.62 18.92
C SER A 9 2.92 -6.12 18.62
N LEU A 10 2.40 -6.90 19.55
CA LEU A 10 2.18 -8.34 19.35
C LEU A 10 1.20 -8.62 18.19
N LEU A 11 0.12 -7.85 18.11
CA LEU A 11 -0.83 -7.97 17.00
C LEU A 11 -0.22 -7.57 15.65
N LYS A 12 0.60 -6.50 15.60
CA LYS A 12 1.34 -6.12 14.39
C LYS A 12 2.31 -7.21 13.95
N MET A 13 2.97 -7.89 14.91
CA MET A 13 3.80 -9.05 14.61
C MET A 13 2.97 -10.20 14.00
N GLY A 14 1.75 -10.42 14.50
CA GLY A 14 0.79 -11.35 13.89
C GLY A 14 0.47 -11.03 12.43
N VAL A 15 0.27 -9.75 12.10
CA VAL A 15 0.06 -9.30 10.71
C VAL A 15 1.28 -9.63 9.84
N VAL A 16 2.50 -9.40 10.34
CA VAL A 16 3.74 -9.72 9.61
C VAL A 16 3.85 -11.22 9.36
N LEU A 17 3.62 -12.05 10.38
CA LEU A 17 3.67 -13.51 10.24
C LEU A 17 2.62 -14.03 9.24
N LEU A 18 1.40 -13.52 9.28
CA LEU A 18 0.36 -13.88 8.30
C LEU A 18 0.75 -13.48 6.87
N ASN A 19 1.41 -12.34 6.69
CA ASN A 19 1.88 -11.92 5.36
C ASN A 19 2.97 -12.84 4.80
N LEU A 20 3.78 -13.49 5.65
CA LEU A 20 4.79 -14.47 5.22
C LEU A 20 4.18 -15.78 4.72
N LEU A 21 2.91 -16.07 5.06
CA LEU A 21 2.22 -17.26 4.53
C LEU A 21 1.94 -17.14 3.03
N ILE A 22 1.74 -15.93 2.52
CA ILE A 22 1.39 -15.73 1.10
C ILE A 22 2.51 -16.20 0.17
N PRO A 23 3.77 -15.73 0.29
CA PRO A 23 4.89 -16.25 -0.50
C PRO A 23 5.08 -17.76 -0.35
N ALA A 24 4.96 -18.29 0.89
CA ALA A 24 5.09 -19.73 1.15
C ALA A 24 4.04 -20.57 0.41
N ILE A 25 2.81 -20.08 0.31
CA ILE A 25 1.74 -20.72 -0.47
C ILE A 25 2.07 -20.64 -1.96
N ILE A 26 2.51 -19.47 -2.46
CA ILE A 26 2.83 -19.28 -3.88
C ILE A 26 3.95 -20.23 -4.32
N ILE A 27 5.06 -20.32 -3.57
CA ILE A 27 6.17 -21.26 -3.87
C ILE A 27 5.70 -22.70 -4.01
N ARG A 28 4.70 -23.10 -3.22
CA ARG A 28 4.22 -24.50 -3.22
C ARG A 28 3.32 -24.83 -4.41
N PHE A 29 2.59 -23.85 -4.96
CA PHE A 29 1.54 -24.11 -5.95
C PHE A 29 1.85 -23.58 -7.35
N TYR A 30 2.81 -22.68 -7.50
CA TYR A 30 3.26 -22.11 -8.76
C TYR A 30 4.66 -22.58 -9.13
N SER A 31 5.04 -22.38 -10.39
CA SER A 31 6.39 -22.66 -10.86
C SER A 31 7.42 -21.69 -10.27
N GLU A 32 8.70 -22.08 -10.30
CA GLU A 32 9.81 -21.18 -9.90
C GLU A 32 9.82 -19.90 -10.75
N TYR A 33 9.46 -19.99 -12.01
CA TYR A 33 9.35 -18.83 -12.89
C TYR A 33 8.23 -17.88 -12.46
N ASP A 34 7.06 -18.40 -12.11
CA ASP A 34 5.95 -17.59 -11.63
C ASP A 34 6.29 -16.91 -10.29
N PHE A 35 6.96 -17.64 -9.40
CA PHE A 35 7.44 -17.07 -8.15
C PHE A 35 8.47 -15.96 -8.38
N GLY A 36 9.38 -16.16 -9.37
CA GLY A 36 10.31 -15.12 -9.80
C GLY A 36 9.59 -13.86 -10.27
N ILE A 37 8.54 -13.98 -11.08
CA ILE A 37 7.70 -12.86 -11.52
C ILE A 37 7.03 -12.18 -10.33
N TYR A 38 6.45 -12.95 -9.41
CA TYR A 38 5.83 -12.45 -8.20
C TYR A 38 6.80 -11.59 -7.36
N SER A 39 7.97 -12.12 -7.07
CA SER A 39 9.01 -11.44 -6.30
C SER A 39 9.50 -10.18 -7.01
N TYR A 40 9.70 -10.26 -8.32
CA TYR A 40 10.13 -9.15 -9.14
C TYR A 40 9.12 -8.00 -9.15
N LEU A 41 7.82 -8.29 -9.30
CA LEU A 41 6.78 -7.27 -9.23
C LEU A 41 6.68 -6.64 -7.84
N LEU A 42 6.81 -7.44 -6.78
CA LEU A 42 6.78 -6.91 -5.41
C LEU A 42 7.89 -5.91 -5.12
N THR A 43 9.04 -6.00 -5.79
CA THR A 43 10.11 -4.99 -5.60
C THR A 43 9.65 -3.59 -6.00
N TYR A 44 8.74 -3.47 -6.98
CA TYR A 44 8.18 -2.17 -7.35
C TYR A 44 7.20 -1.61 -6.31
N ALA A 45 6.67 -2.45 -5.42
CA ALA A 45 5.89 -1.97 -4.28
C ALA A 45 6.73 -1.12 -3.31
N ILE A 46 8.06 -1.23 -3.33
CA ILE A 46 8.97 -0.39 -2.55
C ILE A 46 8.79 1.09 -2.92
N VAL A 47 8.56 1.41 -4.20
CA VAL A 47 8.26 2.79 -4.65
C VAL A 47 7.05 3.35 -3.90
N ILE A 48 6.02 2.54 -3.76
CA ILE A 48 4.79 2.94 -3.07
C ILE A 48 5.04 3.12 -1.57
N SER A 49 5.90 2.29 -0.96
CA SER A 49 6.24 2.39 0.46
C SER A 49 6.93 3.71 0.81
N VAL A 50 7.73 4.25 -0.10
CA VAL A 50 8.38 5.57 0.06
C VAL A 50 7.34 6.68 0.14
N LEU A 51 6.36 6.66 -0.78
CA LEU A 51 5.27 7.62 -0.76
C LEU A 51 4.43 7.48 0.52
N GLN A 52 4.17 6.25 0.95
CA GLN A 52 3.47 5.97 2.21
C GLN A 52 4.21 6.54 3.41
N ASN A 53 5.54 6.40 3.47
CA ASN A 53 6.35 6.91 4.59
C ASN A 53 6.32 8.44 4.65
N GLY A 54 6.45 9.12 3.51
CA GLY A 54 6.34 10.58 3.42
C GLY A 54 4.98 11.09 3.87
N ILE A 55 3.89 10.46 3.38
CA ILE A 55 2.53 10.79 3.78
C ILE A 55 2.31 10.56 5.27
N THR A 56 2.81 9.44 5.82
CA THR A 56 2.69 9.14 7.25
C THR A 56 3.37 10.19 8.12
N ALA A 57 4.57 10.64 7.73
CA ALA A 57 5.32 11.67 8.46
C ALA A 57 4.54 13.00 8.49
N SER A 58 4.09 13.48 7.32
CA SER A 58 3.27 14.68 7.20
C SER A 58 1.99 14.60 8.04
N PHE A 59 1.31 13.46 8.01
CA PHE A 59 0.07 13.26 8.75
C PHE A 59 0.28 13.27 10.25
N ARG A 60 1.31 12.60 10.77
CA ARG A 60 1.61 12.57 12.20
C ARG A 60 1.87 13.96 12.75
N ASN A 61 2.65 14.77 12.03
CA ASN A 61 2.95 16.15 12.45
C ASN A 61 1.71 17.04 12.50
N LEU A 62 0.80 16.88 11.56
CA LEU A 62 -0.43 17.67 11.50
C LEU A 62 -1.47 17.22 12.52
N ILE A 63 -1.64 15.91 12.70
CA ILE A 63 -2.63 15.32 13.61
C ILE A 63 -2.28 15.61 15.08
N SER A 64 -1.00 15.70 15.43
CA SER A 64 -0.58 16.03 16.80
C SER A 64 -1.08 17.39 17.29
N ASN A 65 -1.38 18.31 16.35
CA ASN A 65 -1.80 19.67 16.62
C ASN A 65 -3.32 19.89 16.48
N LEU A 66 -4.10 18.84 16.19
CA LEU A 66 -5.55 18.94 15.96
C LEU A 66 -6.36 18.48 17.19
N GLU A 67 -7.48 19.15 17.42
CA GLU A 67 -8.47 18.68 18.38
C GLU A 67 -9.16 17.40 17.90
N LYS A 68 -9.58 16.54 18.82
CA LYS A 68 -10.22 15.25 18.51
C LYS A 68 -11.46 15.40 17.62
N ASN A 69 -12.19 16.49 17.71
CA ASN A 69 -13.40 16.74 16.95
C ASN A 69 -13.10 17.09 15.47
N ASP A 70 -11.92 17.64 15.20
CA ASP A 70 -11.51 18.05 13.84
C ASP A 70 -10.78 16.91 13.08
N LEU A 71 -10.41 15.83 13.77
CA LEU A 71 -9.65 14.71 13.18
C LEU A 71 -10.37 14.01 12.03
N LEU A 72 -11.68 13.84 12.13
CA LEU A 72 -12.45 13.18 11.08
C LEU A 72 -12.59 14.07 9.84
N ASP A 73 -12.88 15.35 10.04
CA ASP A 73 -12.97 16.33 8.95
C ASP A 73 -11.63 16.45 8.23
N TYR A 74 -10.54 16.42 9.00
CA TYR A 74 -9.20 16.41 8.47
C TYR A 74 -8.89 15.14 7.67
N LEU A 75 -9.27 13.95 8.16
CA LEU A 75 -9.14 12.68 7.42
C LEU A 75 -9.84 12.76 6.07
N LEU A 76 -11.11 13.17 6.06
CA LEU A 76 -11.91 13.25 4.83
C LEU A 76 -11.36 14.28 3.84
N TYR A 77 -10.92 15.43 4.34
CA TYR A 77 -10.27 16.46 3.54
C TYR A 77 -8.98 15.93 2.89
N SER A 78 -8.16 15.25 3.67
CA SER A 78 -6.88 14.72 3.23
C SER A 78 -7.03 13.60 2.21
N VAL A 79 -7.96 12.68 2.45
CA VAL A 79 -8.32 11.63 1.47
C VAL A 79 -8.72 12.28 0.15
N ARG A 80 -9.62 13.28 0.17
CA ARG A 80 -10.06 13.98 -1.03
C ARG A 80 -8.91 14.69 -1.75
N LYS A 81 -8.04 15.39 -1.00
CA LYS A 81 -6.93 16.15 -1.57
C LYS A 81 -5.84 15.25 -2.17
N ILE A 82 -5.62 14.07 -1.57
CA ILE A 82 -4.70 13.06 -2.10
C ILE A 82 -5.30 12.36 -3.32
N THR A 83 -6.60 12.08 -3.31
CA THR A 83 -7.26 11.30 -4.37
C THR A 83 -7.09 11.93 -5.75
N TYR A 84 -7.27 13.25 -5.90
CA TYR A 84 -7.21 13.89 -7.21
C TYR A 84 -5.86 13.75 -7.93
N PRO A 85 -4.70 14.13 -7.33
CA PRO A 85 -3.42 13.98 -8.02
C PRO A 85 -3.07 12.51 -8.28
N PHE A 86 -3.45 11.60 -7.38
CA PHE A 86 -3.18 10.17 -7.60
C PHE A 86 -4.05 9.56 -8.69
N LEU A 87 -5.30 9.94 -8.81
CA LEU A 87 -6.13 9.52 -9.95
C LEU A 87 -5.55 10.01 -11.28
N LEU A 88 -5.01 11.22 -11.32
CA LEU A 88 -4.33 11.72 -12.50
C LEU A 88 -3.09 10.88 -12.84
N ILE A 89 -2.24 10.58 -11.84
CA ILE A 89 -1.05 9.75 -12.03
C ILE A 89 -1.44 8.34 -12.50
N ILE A 90 -2.43 7.71 -11.88
CA ILE A 90 -2.94 6.40 -12.27
C ILE A 90 -3.41 6.44 -13.73
N PHE A 91 -4.18 7.46 -14.09
CA PHE A 91 -4.69 7.62 -15.45
C PHE A 91 -3.55 7.78 -16.47
N CYS A 92 -2.54 8.62 -16.19
CA CYS A 92 -1.37 8.76 -17.04
C CYS A 92 -0.58 7.45 -17.19
N LEU A 93 -0.38 6.70 -16.10
CA LEU A 93 0.30 5.40 -16.13
C LEU A 93 -0.48 4.37 -16.94
N LEU A 94 -1.81 4.32 -16.79
CA LEU A 94 -2.66 3.43 -17.57
C LEU A 94 -2.66 3.79 -19.06
N LEU A 95 -2.70 5.08 -19.41
CA LEU A 95 -2.57 5.53 -20.79
C LEU A 95 -1.19 5.16 -21.37
N ALA A 96 -0.12 5.39 -20.64
CA ALA A 96 1.22 4.99 -21.06
C ALA A 96 1.31 3.48 -21.30
N THR A 97 0.68 2.68 -20.43
CA THR A 97 0.62 1.22 -20.58
C THR A 97 -0.10 0.81 -21.85
N LEU A 98 -1.25 1.43 -22.14
CA LEU A 98 -2.08 1.06 -23.30
C LEU A 98 -1.47 1.50 -24.63
N TYR A 99 -0.92 2.72 -24.70
CA TYR A 99 -0.54 3.34 -25.99
C TYR A 99 0.96 3.26 -26.31
N VAL A 100 1.82 3.22 -25.30
CA VAL A 100 3.29 3.31 -25.51
C VAL A 100 3.97 1.96 -25.32
N VAL A 101 3.63 1.25 -24.27
CA VAL A 101 4.39 0.05 -23.85
C VAL A 101 3.74 -1.25 -24.34
N GLY A 102 2.41 -1.28 -24.46
CA GLY A 102 1.64 -2.48 -24.72
C GLY A 102 1.41 -3.32 -23.46
N PHE A 103 0.19 -3.79 -23.28
CA PHE A 103 -0.23 -4.50 -22.06
C PHE A 103 0.42 -5.89 -21.90
N ASP A 104 0.81 -6.52 -23.00
CA ASP A 104 1.39 -7.87 -23.01
C ASP A 104 2.86 -7.89 -22.63
N THR A 105 3.53 -6.73 -22.66
CA THR A 105 4.94 -6.62 -22.30
C THR A 105 5.13 -6.67 -20.78
N LEU A 106 6.32 -7.10 -20.33
CA LEU A 106 6.67 -7.09 -18.92
C LEU A 106 6.60 -5.66 -18.32
N TYR A 107 7.08 -4.68 -19.09
CA TYR A 107 7.03 -3.26 -18.65
C TYR A 107 5.58 -2.74 -18.52
N GLY A 108 4.69 -3.14 -19.43
CA GLY A 108 3.27 -2.83 -19.32
C GLY A 108 2.64 -3.40 -18.05
N LYS A 109 2.96 -4.64 -17.72
CA LYS A 109 2.51 -5.29 -16.48
C LYS A 109 3.05 -4.59 -15.23
N ILE A 110 4.31 -4.13 -15.24
CA ILE A 110 4.91 -3.36 -14.15
C ILE A 110 4.19 -2.01 -14.00
N CYS A 111 3.98 -1.26 -15.06
CA CYS A 111 3.27 0.02 -15.03
C CYS A 111 1.86 -0.15 -14.48
N PHE A 112 1.15 -1.18 -14.92
CA PHE A 112 -0.18 -1.48 -14.41
C PHE A 112 -0.16 -1.85 -12.91
N PHE A 113 0.80 -2.69 -12.51
CA PHE A 113 1.00 -3.05 -11.11
C PHE A 113 1.25 -1.81 -10.23
N ILE A 114 2.14 -0.90 -10.65
CA ILE A 114 2.42 0.35 -9.93
C ILE A 114 1.16 1.21 -9.85
N ALA A 115 0.44 1.39 -10.97
CA ALA A 115 -0.78 2.20 -11.02
C ALA A 115 -1.84 1.70 -10.03
N VAL A 116 -2.07 0.38 -9.99
CA VAL A 116 -3.04 -0.21 -9.05
C VAL A 116 -2.52 -0.13 -7.61
N SER A 117 -1.20 -0.30 -7.40
CA SER A 117 -0.60 -0.28 -6.06
C SER A 117 -0.62 1.09 -5.38
N LEU A 118 -0.86 2.18 -6.12
CA LEU A 118 -1.09 3.52 -5.55
C LEU A 118 -2.29 3.56 -4.58
N ILE A 119 -3.22 2.62 -4.66
CA ILE A 119 -4.32 2.48 -3.71
C ILE A 119 -3.84 2.31 -2.25
N ASN A 120 -2.64 1.75 -2.06
CA ASN A 120 -2.06 1.57 -0.73
C ASN A 120 -1.73 2.88 0.00
N ILE A 121 -1.71 4.01 -0.69
CA ILE A 121 -1.47 5.32 -0.08
C ILE A 121 -2.54 5.70 0.94
N TYR A 122 -3.74 5.16 0.82
CA TYR A 122 -4.79 5.41 1.80
C TYR A 122 -4.56 4.73 3.16
N TYR A 123 -3.78 3.64 3.19
CA TYR A 123 -3.54 2.90 4.43
C TYR A 123 -2.86 3.74 5.52
N PRO A 124 -1.74 4.44 5.30
CA PRO A 124 -1.11 5.25 6.34
C PRO A 124 -1.98 6.40 6.82
N VAL A 125 -2.82 6.96 5.96
CA VAL A 125 -3.76 8.03 6.31
C VAL A 125 -4.78 7.52 7.32
N VAL A 126 -5.38 6.37 7.04
CA VAL A 126 -6.37 5.74 7.93
C VAL A 126 -5.71 5.25 9.23
N ALA A 127 -4.54 4.63 9.14
CA ALA A 127 -3.78 4.17 10.31
C ALA A 127 -3.48 5.34 11.27
N SER A 128 -2.98 6.46 10.74
CA SER A 128 -2.68 7.66 11.54
C SER A 128 -3.93 8.23 12.23
N TYR A 129 -5.09 8.21 11.56
CA TYR A 129 -6.36 8.61 12.17
C TYR A 129 -6.74 7.70 13.35
N TYR A 130 -6.61 6.39 13.21
CA TYR A 130 -6.91 5.45 14.29
C TYR A 130 -5.92 5.57 15.44
N ASP A 131 -4.65 5.86 15.16
CA ASP A 131 -3.63 6.14 16.17
C ASP A 131 -3.98 7.40 16.96
N ALA A 132 -4.33 8.50 16.29
CA ALA A 132 -4.71 9.77 16.91
C ALA A 132 -5.99 9.68 17.76
N THR A 133 -6.95 8.83 17.33
CA THR A 133 -8.19 8.62 18.11
C THR A 133 -8.02 7.62 19.26
N GLY A 134 -6.82 7.04 19.45
CA GLY A 134 -6.55 6.02 20.47
C GLY A 134 -7.21 4.66 20.19
N LYS A 135 -7.61 4.39 18.95
CA LYS A 135 -8.30 3.17 18.52
C LYS A 135 -7.40 2.21 17.71
N THR A 136 -6.08 2.34 17.87
CA THR A 136 -5.07 1.52 17.17
C THR A 136 -5.32 0.03 17.31
N LEU A 137 -5.67 -0.44 18.50
CA LEU A 137 -5.93 -1.86 18.77
C LEU A 137 -7.09 -2.37 17.89
N ASN A 138 -8.19 -1.63 17.83
CA ASN A 138 -9.34 -2.01 17.00
C ASN A 138 -9.00 -2.02 15.51
N PHE A 139 -8.16 -1.07 15.07
CA PHE A 139 -7.67 -1.02 13.68
C PHE A 139 -6.88 -2.27 13.33
N VAL A 140 -5.90 -2.66 14.17
CA VAL A 140 -5.06 -3.83 13.92
C VAL A 140 -5.85 -5.14 14.02
N LEU A 141 -6.78 -5.27 14.97
CA LEU A 141 -7.66 -6.45 15.05
C LEU A 141 -8.52 -6.62 13.79
N LEU A 142 -9.11 -5.53 13.29
CA LEU A 142 -9.88 -5.57 12.05
C LEU A 142 -8.99 -5.90 10.85
N GLU A 143 -7.74 -5.39 10.82
CA GLU A 143 -6.75 -5.73 9.78
C GLU A 143 -6.44 -7.24 9.78
N ILE A 144 -6.24 -7.85 10.95
CA ILE A 144 -6.00 -9.29 11.06
C ILE A 144 -7.19 -10.10 10.52
N ILE A 145 -8.40 -9.76 10.92
CA ILE A 145 -9.61 -10.45 10.44
C ILE A 145 -9.72 -10.31 8.92
N PHE A 146 -9.53 -9.10 8.41
CA PHE A 146 -9.54 -8.86 6.97
C PHE A 146 -8.47 -9.66 6.24
N LEU A 147 -7.24 -9.70 6.78
CA LEU A 147 -6.11 -10.41 6.20
C LEU A 147 -6.36 -11.93 6.18
N LEU A 148 -6.96 -12.52 7.23
CA LEU A 148 -7.32 -13.94 7.24
C LEU A 148 -8.33 -14.29 6.15
N VAL A 149 -9.39 -13.49 6.01
CA VAL A 149 -10.38 -13.66 4.92
C VAL A 149 -9.70 -13.49 3.56
N PHE A 150 -8.80 -12.53 3.45
CA PHE A 150 -8.06 -12.25 2.23
C PHE A 150 -7.12 -13.42 1.84
N ILE A 151 -6.36 -13.98 2.79
CA ILE A 151 -5.50 -15.16 2.56
C ILE A 151 -6.33 -16.35 2.11
N ALA A 152 -7.50 -16.58 2.71
CA ALA A 152 -8.41 -17.64 2.27
C ALA A 152 -8.87 -17.42 0.82
N GLY A 153 -9.24 -16.17 0.46
CA GLY A 153 -9.61 -15.81 -0.91
C GLY A 153 -8.46 -16.01 -1.90
N VAL A 154 -7.25 -15.58 -1.55
CA VAL A 154 -6.04 -15.80 -2.37
C VAL A 154 -5.76 -17.30 -2.51
N GLY A 155 -5.91 -18.08 -1.44
CA GLY A 155 -5.77 -19.54 -1.48
C GLY A 155 -6.71 -20.21 -2.48
N ILE A 156 -7.96 -19.75 -2.56
CA ILE A 156 -8.94 -20.20 -3.55
C ILE A 156 -8.47 -19.87 -4.98
N LEU A 157 -8.01 -18.63 -5.21
CA LEU A 157 -7.51 -18.22 -6.53
C LEU A 157 -6.29 -19.03 -6.96
N ILE A 158 -5.38 -19.34 -6.02
CA ILE A 158 -4.22 -20.19 -6.25
C ILE A 158 -4.65 -21.61 -6.60
N TYR A 159 -5.63 -22.16 -5.89
CA TYR A 159 -6.18 -23.50 -6.17
C TYR A 159 -6.73 -23.60 -7.60
N TYR A 160 -7.42 -22.56 -8.09
CA TYR A 160 -7.91 -22.48 -9.47
C TYR A 160 -6.84 -22.06 -10.48
N LYS A 161 -5.57 -21.99 -10.09
CA LYS A 161 -4.42 -21.61 -10.95
C LYS A 161 -4.63 -20.29 -11.70
N VAL A 162 -5.21 -19.32 -11.05
CA VAL A 162 -5.36 -17.96 -11.59
C VAL A 162 -3.98 -17.37 -11.87
N SER A 163 -3.86 -16.55 -12.91
CA SER A 163 -2.58 -15.93 -13.29
C SER A 163 -1.85 -15.29 -12.10
N ILE A 164 -0.55 -15.57 -11.98
CA ILE A 164 0.30 -15.04 -10.92
C ILE A 164 0.28 -13.49 -10.84
N TYR A 165 0.06 -12.81 -11.95
CA TYR A 165 -0.07 -11.35 -11.99
C TYR A 165 -1.28 -10.86 -11.19
N ILE A 166 -2.42 -11.54 -11.29
CA ILE A 166 -3.63 -11.20 -10.53
C ILE A 166 -3.39 -11.44 -9.04
N VAL A 167 -2.78 -12.57 -8.71
CA VAL A 167 -2.42 -12.90 -7.32
C VAL A 167 -1.47 -11.85 -6.75
N CYS A 168 -0.46 -11.42 -7.51
CA CYS A 168 0.48 -10.38 -7.11
C CYS A 168 -0.21 -9.04 -6.87
N ILE A 169 -1.07 -8.61 -7.79
CA ILE A 169 -1.84 -7.36 -7.65
C ILE A 169 -2.70 -7.38 -6.38
N LEU A 170 -3.40 -8.47 -6.15
CA LEU A 170 -4.25 -8.60 -4.97
C LEU A 170 -3.41 -8.58 -3.69
N THR A 171 -2.37 -9.42 -3.61
CA THR A 171 -1.53 -9.54 -2.41
C THR A 171 -0.78 -8.25 -2.08
N ALA A 172 -0.33 -7.50 -3.08
CA ALA A 172 0.31 -6.21 -2.87
C ALA A 172 -0.67 -5.12 -2.39
N ASN A 173 -1.96 -5.24 -2.70
CA ASN A 173 -2.93 -4.16 -2.51
C ASN A 173 -3.94 -4.38 -1.38
N TYR A 174 -3.86 -5.46 -0.62
CA TYR A 174 -4.85 -5.77 0.42
C TYR A 174 -4.99 -4.64 1.46
N ARG A 175 -3.91 -3.95 1.83
CA ARG A 175 -3.93 -2.84 2.78
C ARG A 175 -4.67 -1.62 2.25
N GLY A 176 -4.48 -1.32 0.97
CA GLY A 176 -5.20 -0.24 0.31
C GLY A 176 -6.70 -0.51 0.25
N VAL A 177 -7.08 -1.74 -0.12
CA VAL A 177 -8.49 -2.17 -0.12
C VAL A 177 -9.09 -2.09 1.28
N TYR A 178 -8.39 -2.60 2.30
CA TYR A 178 -8.80 -2.50 3.69
C TYR A 178 -9.04 -1.04 4.13
N ALA A 179 -8.10 -0.14 3.80
CA ALA A 179 -8.22 1.27 4.12
C ALA A 179 -9.44 1.92 3.44
N ILE A 180 -9.68 1.62 2.17
CA ILE A 180 -10.84 2.14 1.44
C ILE A 180 -12.15 1.66 2.07
N LEU A 181 -12.25 0.39 2.43
CA LEU A 181 -13.44 -0.14 3.11
C LEU A 181 -13.73 0.60 4.43
N LEU A 182 -12.69 0.92 5.20
CA LEU A 182 -12.82 1.71 6.42
C LEU A 182 -13.25 3.16 6.14
N ILE A 183 -12.72 3.79 5.10
CA ILE A 183 -13.12 5.14 4.67
C ILE A 183 -14.59 5.12 4.25
N MET A 184 -15.00 4.16 3.42
CA MET A 184 -16.39 4.02 2.97
C MET A 184 -17.35 3.84 4.15
N LYS A 185 -17.00 2.99 5.12
CA LYS A 185 -17.78 2.83 6.35
C LYS A 185 -17.93 4.15 7.10
N LYS A 186 -16.89 4.96 7.17
CA LYS A 186 -16.94 6.29 7.81
C LYS A 186 -17.77 7.27 7.00
N CYS A 187 -17.59 7.34 5.67
CA CYS A 187 -18.37 8.21 4.79
C CYS A 187 -19.87 7.92 4.84
N VAL A 188 -20.26 6.64 4.89
CA VAL A 188 -21.68 6.25 5.00
C VAL A 188 -22.29 6.71 6.32
N ILE A 189 -21.55 6.61 7.42
CA ILE A 189 -22.02 7.03 8.75
C ILE A 189 -22.12 8.55 8.84
N PHE A 190 -21.26 9.30 8.12
CA PHE A 190 -21.14 10.76 8.24
C PHE A 190 -21.62 11.55 7.00
N LYS A 191 -22.57 11.02 6.25
CA LYS A 191 -23.22 11.72 5.11
C LYS A 191 -23.71 13.13 5.42
N GLN A 192 -23.77 13.55 6.68
CA GLN A 192 -24.29 14.82 7.16
C GLN A 192 -23.24 15.84 7.60
N ILE A 193 -21.95 15.50 7.62
CA ILE A 193 -20.92 16.46 8.06
C ILE A 193 -20.60 17.39 6.89
N ARG A 194 -21.15 18.61 6.94
CA ARG A 194 -20.69 19.73 6.13
C ARG A 194 -19.23 19.99 6.52
N LEU A 195 -18.31 19.75 5.58
CA LEU A 195 -16.90 20.14 5.72
C LEU A 195 -16.85 21.62 6.09
N LYS A 196 -16.69 21.94 7.37
CA LYS A 196 -16.42 23.30 7.81
C LYS A 196 -15.10 23.72 7.16
N LYS A 197 -15.14 24.74 6.31
CA LYS A 197 -13.97 25.40 5.74
C LYS A 197 -13.14 26.05 6.87
N LYS A 198 -12.44 25.25 7.67
CA LYS A 198 -11.37 25.78 8.53
C LYS A 198 -10.08 25.74 7.73
N GLY A 199 -9.38 26.84 7.70
CA GLY A 199 -8.18 27.23 6.98
C GLY A 199 -7.37 26.10 6.36
N GLY A 200 -6.84 26.37 5.13
CA GLY A 200 -6.19 25.38 4.29
C GLY A 200 -5.05 24.64 5.04
N TYR A 201 -5.29 23.40 5.40
CA TYR A 201 -4.25 22.54 5.94
C TYR A 201 -3.19 22.29 4.86
N LYS A 202 -1.93 22.59 5.17
CA LYS A 202 -0.81 22.18 4.32
C LYS A 202 -0.57 20.70 4.57
N ILE A 203 -0.80 19.84 3.57
CA ILE A 203 -0.61 18.39 3.71
C ILE A 203 0.87 18.02 3.61
N PHE A 204 1.66 18.80 2.86
CA PHE A 204 3.08 18.61 2.75
C PHE A 204 3.81 19.89 3.13
N CYS A 205 4.76 19.78 4.07
CA CYS A 205 5.77 20.79 4.32
C CYS A 205 6.95 20.61 3.34
N SER A 206 7.80 21.63 3.18
CA SER A 206 9.01 21.56 2.35
C SER A 206 9.92 20.39 2.73
N ASP A 207 10.06 20.15 4.03
CA ASP A 207 10.94 19.10 4.58
C ASP A 207 10.43 17.69 4.25
N ASP A 208 9.12 17.49 4.23
CA ASP A 208 8.50 16.22 3.84
C ASP A 208 8.77 15.91 2.35
N MET A 209 8.73 16.94 1.50
CA MET A 209 9.05 16.80 0.07
C MET A 209 10.51 16.44 -0.15
N ILE A 210 11.44 17.08 0.57
CA ILE A 210 12.88 16.76 0.52
C ILE A 210 13.10 15.31 0.96
N PHE A 211 12.47 14.88 2.05
CA PHE A 211 12.55 13.49 2.52
C PHE A 211 12.06 12.50 1.47
N ILE A 212 10.91 12.76 0.83
CA ILE A 212 10.39 11.92 -0.24
C ILE A 212 11.36 11.83 -1.41
N ILE A 213 11.96 12.97 -1.84
CA ILE A 213 12.93 13.01 -2.94
C ILE A 213 14.17 12.16 -2.62
N ILE A 214 14.74 12.32 -1.43
CA ILE A 214 15.91 11.53 -1.00
C ILE A 214 15.57 10.02 -1.01
N GLN A 215 14.42 9.65 -0.49
CA GLN A 215 13.98 8.26 -0.48
C GLN A 215 13.75 7.72 -1.91
N LEU A 216 13.18 8.52 -2.81
CA LEU A 216 13.00 8.14 -4.21
C LEU A 216 14.34 7.91 -4.92
N ILE A 217 15.36 8.72 -4.64
CA ILE A 217 16.71 8.52 -5.18
C ILE A 217 17.28 7.18 -4.69
N ASN A 218 17.18 6.89 -3.39
CA ASN A 218 17.64 5.63 -2.82
C ASN A 218 16.94 4.41 -3.42
N VAL A 219 15.61 4.50 -3.58
CA VAL A 219 14.82 3.43 -4.20
C VAL A 219 15.15 3.27 -5.67
N SER A 220 15.39 4.37 -6.40
CA SER A 220 15.80 4.31 -7.81
C SER A 220 17.10 3.53 -7.98
N ASN A 221 18.09 3.72 -7.10
CA ASN A 221 19.31 2.95 -7.10
C ASN A 221 19.06 1.45 -6.84
N THR A 222 18.19 1.13 -5.88
CA THR A 222 17.80 -0.26 -5.59
C THR A 222 17.12 -0.89 -6.80
N LEU A 223 16.17 -0.19 -7.42
CA LEU A 223 15.46 -0.68 -8.60
C LEU A 223 16.39 -0.87 -9.80
N LEU A 224 17.36 0.03 -10.01
CA LEU A 224 18.37 -0.12 -11.06
C LEU A 224 19.16 -1.41 -10.85
N PHE A 225 19.67 -1.63 -9.62
CA PHE A 225 20.40 -2.86 -9.28
C PHE A 225 19.54 -4.11 -9.54
N MET A 226 18.30 -4.12 -9.06
CA MET A 226 17.37 -5.24 -9.22
C MET A 226 17.04 -5.52 -10.71
N ASN A 227 16.83 -4.45 -11.50
CA ASN A 227 16.60 -4.60 -12.94
C ASN A 227 17.82 -5.14 -13.67
N MET A 228 19.02 -4.68 -13.31
CA MET A 228 20.28 -5.22 -13.86
C MET A 228 20.42 -6.69 -13.48
N PHE A 229 20.22 -7.04 -12.23
CA PHE A 229 20.28 -8.42 -11.77
C PHE A 229 19.30 -9.34 -12.52
N ALA A 230 18.03 -8.93 -12.63
CA ALA A 230 17.00 -9.69 -13.38
C ALA A 230 17.35 -9.82 -14.86
N LYS A 231 17.99 -8.80 -15.46
CA LYS A 231 18.43 -8.83 -16.86
C LYS A 231 19.58 -9.80 -17.09
N PHE A 232 20.56 -9.87 -16.18
CA PHE A 232 21.75 -10.72 -16.33
C PHE A 232 21.52 -12.15 -15.90
N TYR A 233 20.79 -12.38 -14.83
CA TYR A 233 20.61 -13.70 -14.22
C TYR A 233 19.22 -14.31 -14.43
N GLY A 234 18.29 -13.51 -14.99
CA GLY A 234 16.91 -13.93 -15.21
C GLY A 234 16.01 -13.76 -13.99
N VAL A 235 14.71 -13.79 -14.24
CA VAL A 235 13.67 -13.56 -13.22
C VAL A 235 13.59 -14.70 -12.21
N VAL A 236 13.94 -15.94 -12.64
CA VAL A 236 13.96 -17.12 -11.77
C VAL A 236 15.03 -16.96 -10.68
N ALA A 237 16.26 -16.61 -11.07
CA ALA A 237 17.35 -16.35 -10.13
C ALA A 237 16.99 -15.24 -9.14
N PHE A 238 16.30 -14.20 -9.62
CA PHE A 238 15.79 -13.12 -8.77
C PHE A 238 14.84 -13.63 -7.69
N GLY A 239 13.92 -14.56 -8.02
CA GLY A 239 13.02 -15.18 -7.05
C GLY A 239 13.76 -15.89 -5.92
N VAL A 240 14.81 -16.65 -6.24
CA VAL A 240 15.63 -17.36 -5.25
C VAL A 240 16.37 -16.41 -4.31
N PHE A 241 16.86 -15.28 -4.82
CA PHE A 241 17.61 -14.30 -3.99
C PHE A 241 16.71 -13.37 -3.17
N SER A 242 15.41 -13.29 -3.48
CA SER A 242 14.48 -12.38 -2.80
C SER A 242 13.81 -12.99 -1.56
N VAL A 243 14.05 -14.28 -1.29
CA VAL A 243 13.56 -15.02 -0.12
C VAL A 243 14.58 -14.93 1.00
#